data_e8d238a6ef60d0365c0a63503d785339
#
_entry.id   e8d238a6ef60d0365c0a63503d785339
#
_cell.length_a   1.000
_cell.length_b   1.000
_cell.length_c   1.000
_cell.angle_alpha   90.00
_cell.angle_beta   90.00
_cell.angle_gamma   90.00
#
_symmetry.space_group_name_H-M   'P 1'
#
loop_
_entity.id
_entity.type
_entity.pdbx_description
1 polymer ?
#
loop_
_entity_poly.entity_id
_entity_poly.type
_entity_poly.pdbx_seq_one_letter_code
_entity_poly.pdbx_strand_id
1 'polypeptide(L)'
;NPNVLYYFNGKQGSVYIERNKIRFIAQEYVKMEDESFSFDSLTNSLPEVNNVLKSIHTFTLEMDGANPLPNLKLGESFGTKFNFFQDLNPKNWVSGVHAAKDLTLEEIYPGIGLRLYSTKDGALEFDWIMKPGADYEQIKLKFNGQDNLKVDKDGGLTVGLRFSDVKFNIPESYQVTEDGKVPVKMT
;
A
#
# COMPACT_ATOMS: atom_id res chain seq x y z
N ASN A 1 4.66 10.09 12.29
CA ASN A 1 4.68 8.84 13.05
C ASN A 1 6.04 8.17 12.86
N PRO A 2 6.86 7.99 13.90
CA PRO A 2 8.22 7.42 13.77
C PRO A 2 8.24 5.93 13.37
N ASN A 3 7.09 5.25 13.42
CA ASN A 3 6.97 3.85 13.04
C ASN A 3 6.76 3.64 11.53
N VAL A 4 6.39 4.68 10.80
CA VAL A 4 6.19 4.61 9.35
C VAL A 4 7.54 4.64 8.65
N LEU A 5 7.85 3.57 7.93
CA LEU A 5 9.08 3.43 7.15
C LEU A 5 8.91 4.00 5.75
N TYR A 6 7.74 3.80 5.17
CA TYR A 6 7.42 4.20 3.81
C TYR A 6 5.94 4.54 3.66
N TYR A 7 5.62 5.30 2.64
CA TYR A 7 4.27 5.77 2.34
C TYR A 7 3.99 5.62 0.86
N PHE A 8 2.82 5.08 0.54
CA PHE A 8 2.31 4.96 -0.82
C PHE A 8 0.94 5.63 -0.90
N ASN A 9 0.72 6.40 -1.95
CA ASN A 9 -0.57 7.03 -2.22
C ASN A 9 -1.11 6.53 -3.56
N GLY A 10 -2.16 5.74 -3.50
CA GLY A 10 -2.82 5.15 -4.66
C GLY A 10 -4.20 5.77 -4.91
N LYS A 11 -4.85 5.32 -5.98
CA LYS A 11 -6.18 5.81 -6.38
C LYS A 11 -7.27 5.54 -5.34
N GLN A 12 -7.12 4.49 -4.53
CA GLN A 12 -8.13 4.04 -3.56
C GLN A 12 -7.83 4.45 -2.12
N GLY A 13 -6.77 5.22 -1.91
CA GLY A 13 -6.35 5.67 -0.59
C GLY A 13 -4.86 5.59 -0.36
N SER A 14 -4.47 5.69 0.89
CA SER A 14 -3.07 5.73 1.31
C SER A 14 -2.66 4.45 2.02
N VAL A 15 -1.42 4.03 1.82
CA VAL A 15 -0.83 2.88 2.49
C VAL A 15 0.42 3.30 3.22
N TYR A 16 0.50 2.95 4.50
CA TYR A 16 1.64 3.19 5.35
C TYR A 16 2.32 1.87 5.68
N ILE A 17 3.59 1.76 5.36
CA ILE A 17 4.39 0.57 5.61
C ILE A 17 5.17 0.80 6.89
N GLU A 18 4.87 -0.02 7.87
CA GLU A 18 5.52 -0.08 9.16
C GLU A 18 6.38 -1.36 9.22
N ARG A 19 7.17 -1.58 10.26
CA ARG A 19 8.16 -2.68 10.30
C ARG A 19 7.58 -4.09 10.10
N ASN A 20 6.44 -4.38 10.72
CA ASN A 20 5.76 -5.68 10.64
C ASN A 20 4.27 -5.53 10.31
N LYS A 21 3.88 -4.38 9.77
CA LYS A 21 2.48 -4.03 9.56
C LYS A 21 2.34 -3.14 8.34
N ILE A 22 1.32 -3.38 7.55
CA ILE A 22 0.86 -2.51 6.47
C ILE A 22 -0.48 -1.94 6.88
N ARG A 23 -0.59 -0.63 6.93
CA ARG A 23 -1.82 0.10 7.25
C ARG A 23 -2.42 0.66 5.98
N PHE A 24 -3.65 0.33 5.72
CA PHE A 24 -4.45 0.83 4.61
C PHE A 24 -5.44 1.87 5.12
N ILE A 25 -5.52 2.99 4.43
CA ILE A 25 -6.50 4.04 4.69
C ILE A 25 -7.32 4.22 3.41
N ALA A 26 -8.49 3.60 3.37
CA ALA A 26 -9.46 3.79 2.31
C ALA A 26 -10.22 5.11 2.53
N GLN A 27 -10.49 5.84 1.44
CA GLN A 27 -11.13 7.15 1.46
C GLN A 27 -12.30 7.15 0.48
N GLU A 28 -13.45 7.60 0.96
CA GLU A 28 -14.63 7.84 0.14
C GLU A 28 -14.81 9.33 -0.07
N TYR A 29 -14.93 9.74 -1.34
CA TYR A 29 -15.17 11.13 -1.72
C TYR A 29 -16.56 11.28 -2.33
N VAL A 30 -17.23 12.39 -2.06
CA VAL A 30 -18.46 12.80 -2.72
C VAL A 30 -18.23 14.08 -3.50
N LYS A 31 -18.85 14.16 -4.67
CA LYS A 31 -18.93 15.43 -5.41
C LYS A 31 -19.97 16.31 -4.72
N MET A 32 -19.58 17.51 -4.31
CA MET A 32 -20.56 18.53 -3.98
C MET A 32 -21.03 19.15 -5.28
N GLU A 33 -22.27 18.87 -5.67
CA GLU A 33 -22.96 19.67 -6.66
C GLU A 33 -23.35 20.96 -5.97
N ASP A 34 -22.67 22.04 -6.29
CA ASP A 34 -23.01 23.37 -5.76
C ASP A 34 -24.20 23.88 -6.57
N GLU A 35 -25.43 23.62 -6.11
CA GLU A 35 -26.67 24.13 -6.70
C GLU A 35 -26.79 25.67 -6.62
N SER A 36 -25.85 26.35 -5.98
CA SER A 36 -25.94 27.79 -5.68
C SER A 36 -24.98 28.69 -6.49
N PHE A 37 -24.16 28.15 -7.40
CA PHE A 37 -23.27 29.00 -8.20
C PHE A 37 -23.98 29.45 -9.47
N SER A 38 -24.57 30.67 -9.40
CA SER A 38 -24.90 31.43 -10.59
C SER A 38 -23.58 31.84 -11.27
N PHE A 39 -23.41 31.38 -12.49
CA PHE A 39 -22.30 31.68 -13.37
C PHE A 39 -22.11 33.19 -13.51
N ASP A 40 -21.11 33.76 -12.89
CA ASP A 40 -20.63 35.11 -13.20
C ASP A 40 -19.75 35.02 -14.44
N SER A 41 -20.23 35.59 -15.55
CA SER A 41 -19.70 35.41 -16.91
C SER A 41 -18.35 36.08 -17.16
N LEU A 42 -17.60 36.44 -16.13
CA LEU A 42 -16.33 37.17 -16.24
C LEU A 42 -15.06 36.37 -15.93
N THR A 43 -15.18 35.13 -15.47
CA THR A 43 -14.02 34.25 -15.27
C THR A 43 -14.22 32.94 -16.00
N ASN A 44 -13.40 32.72 -17.05
CA ASN A 44 -13.36 31.48 -17.85
C ASN A 44 -12.73 30.30 -17.08
N SER A 45 -13.00 30.17 -15.79
CA SER A 45 -12.55 29.05 -14.96
C SER A 45 -13.64 27.97 -14.94
N LEU A 46 -13.28 26.79 -15.40
CA LEU A 46 -14.10 25.60 -15.25
C LEU A 46 -14.42 25.43 -13.74
N PRO A 47 -15.66 25.02 -13.38
CA PRO A 47 -15.99 24.75 -12.00
C PRO A 47 -15.04 23.68 -11.47
N GLU A 48 -14.29 24.00 -10.43
CA GLU A 48 -13.52 23.00 -9.68
C GLU A 48 -14.52 22.01 -9.10
N VAL A 49 -14.44 20.77 -9.54
CA VAL A 49 -15.21 19.68 -8.94
C VAL A 49 -14.62 19.42 -7.56
N ASN A 50 -15.16 20.08 -6.56
CA ASN A 50 -14.74 19.92 -5.17
C ASN A 50 -15.18 18.54 -4.67
N ASN A 51 -14.26 17.56 -4.76
CA ASN A 51 -14.44 16.29 -4.10
C ASN A 51 -14.23 16.49 -2.60
N VAL A 52 -15.29 16.33 -1.82
CA VAL A 52 -15.22 16.40 -0.36
C VAL A 52 -15.04 15.00 0.20
N LEU A 53 -14.07 14.86 1.10
CA LEU A 53 -13.86 13.61 1.83
C LEU A 53 -15.07 13.34 2.72
N LYS A 54 -15.80 12.26 2.42
CA LYS A 54 -17.02 11.85 3.15
C LYS A 54 -16.69 10.90 4.29
N SER A 55 -15.87 9.91 4.03
CA SER A 55 -15.59 8.82 4.96
C SER A 55 -14.17 8.32 4.84
N ILE A 56 -13.64 7.84 5.97
CA ILE A 56 -12.37 7.12 6.05
C ILE A 56 -12.62 5.78 6.73
N HIS A 57 -12.02 4.72 6.19
CA HIS A 57 -11.93 3.43 6.85
C HIS A 57 -10.47 2.97 6.87
N THR A 58 -10.00 2.53 8.02
CA THR A 58 -8.62 2.06 8.20
C THR A 58 -8.60 0.61 8.63
N PHE A 59 -7.80 -0.20 7.95
CA PHE A 59 -7.49 -1.56 8.39
C PHE A 59 -5.98 -1.81 8.32
N THR A 60 -5.52 -2.84 9.02
CA THR A 60 -4.11 -3.24 9.03
C THR A 60 -3.95 -4.70 8.64
N LEU A 61 -2.89 -4.96 7.89
CA LEU A 61 -2.33 -6.29 7.64
C LEU A 61 -1.05 -6.41 8.47
N GLU A 62 -1.10 -7.24 9.49
CA GLU A 62 0.03 -7.51 10.38
C GLU A 62 0.68 -8.84 10.00
N MET A 63 2.01 -8.87 9.93
CA MET A 63 2.80 -10.07 9.75
C MET A 63 3.09 -10.64 11.14
N ASP A 64 2.26 -11.63 11.56
CA ASP A 64 2.35 -12.22 12.91
C ASP A 64 3.63 -13.07 13.06
N GLY A 65 4.33 -12.88 14.17
CA GLY A 65 5.63 -13.52 14.42
C GLY A 65 6.79 -13.00 13.55
N ALA A 66 6.57 -11.96 12.77
CA ALA A 66 7.60 -11.36 11.93
C ALA A 66 8.72 -10.70 12.75
N ASN A 67 9.90 -10.60 12.15
CA ASN A 67 11.02 -9.83 12.70
C ASN A 67 10.59 -8.38 12.93
N PRO A 68 10.68 -7.85 14.15
CA PRO A 68 10.27 -6.47 14.46
C PRO A 68 11.23 -5.42 13.89
N LEU A 69 12.42 -5.83 13.43
CA LEU A 69 13.47 -4.95 12.90
C LEU A 69 14.04 -5.51 11.59
N PRO A 70 13.20 -5.72 10.54
CA PRO A 70 13.70 -6.19 9.26
C PRO A 70 14.64 -5.15 8.64
N ASN A 71 15.61 -5.60 7.88
CA ASN A 71 16.49 -4.71 7.13
C ASN A 71 15.70 -4.09 5.96
N LEU A 72 15.69 -2.75 5.90
CA LEU A 72 14.99 -1.99 4.87
C LEU A 72 15.93 -1.73 3.70
N LYS A 73 15.57 -2.19 2.51
CA LYS A 73 16.26 -1.91 1.26
C LYS A 73 15.34 -1.17 0.30
N LEU A 74 15.72 0.01 -0.09
CA LEU A 74 15.05 0.77 -1.14
C LEU A 74 15.57 0.32 -2.50
N GLY A 75 14.66 0.17 -3.45
CA GLY A 75 14.99 -0.09 -4.83
C GLY A 75 15.44 1.17 -5.59
N GLU A 76 15.28 1.14 -6.92
CA GLU A 76 15.69 2.24 -7.78
C GLU A 76 14.92 3.53 -7.43
N SER A 77 15.64 4.62 -7.26
CA SER A 77 15.04 5.94 -7.02
C SER A 77 14.46 6.51 -8.31
N PHE A 78 13.33 7.20 -8.20
CA PHE A 78 12.80 8.02 -9.29
C PHE A 78 13.62 9.28 -9.55
N GLY A 79 14.67 9.55 -8.76
CA GLY A 79 15.46 10.77 -8.83
C GLY A 79 14.75 12.02 -8.27
N THR A 80 13.49 11.92 -7.95
CA THR A 80 12.67 13.01 -7.40
C THR A 80 12.77 13.02 -5.88
N LYS A 81 12.91 14.22 -5.31
CA LYS A 81 12.84 14.46 -3.86
C LYS A 81 11.54 15.17 -3.53
N PHE A 82 10.88 14.73 -2.48
CA PHE A 82 9.66 15.33 -1.97
C PHE A 82 9.94 16.11 -0.69
N ASN A 83 9.21 17.21 -0.52
CA ASN A 83 9.23 18.01 0.69
C ASN A 83 7.80 18.07 1.23
N PHE A 84 7.63 17.82 2.51
CA PHE A 84 6.35 17.84 3.19
C PHE A 84 6.33 18.98 4.21
N PHE A 85 5.58 20.03 3.91
CA PHE A 85 5.41 21.24 4.71
C PHE A 85 3.95 21.38 5.18
N GLN A 86 3.33 20.26 5.55
CA GLN A 86 1.90 20.17 5.84
C GLN A 86 1.51 20.61 7.26
N ASP A 87 2.48 20.97 8.09
CA ASP A 87 2.25 21.39 9.48
C ASP A 87 2.65 22.86 9.66
N LEU A 88 1.90 23.58 10.48
CA LEU A 88 2.24 24.96 10.86
C LEU A 88 3.54 25.06 11.68
N ASN A 89 3.97 23.96 12.30
CA ASN A 89 5.21 23.89 13.04
C ASN A 89 6.37 23.43 12.12
N PRO A 90 7.36 24.28 11.80
CA PRO A 90 8.48 23.92 10.95
C PRO A 90 9.30 22.73 11.44
N LYS A 91 9.25 22.40 12.74
CA LYS A 91 9.95 21.22 13.30
C LYS A 91 9.36 19.89 12.81
N ASN A 92 8.14 19.90 12.29
CA ASN A 92 7.47 18.74 11.72
C ASN A 92 7.66 18.67 10.19
N TRP A 93 8.35 19.62 9.59
CA TRP A 93 8.63 19.60 8.17
C TRP A 93 9.67 18.53 7.84
N VAL A 94 9.39 17.79 6.78
CA VAL A 94 10.29 16.76 6.27
C VAL A 94 10.69 17.13 4.85
N SER A 95 11.99 17.22 4.58
CA SER A 95 12.53 17.58 3.27
C SER A 95 13.50 16.52 2.76
N GLY A 96 13.68 16.48 1.43
CA GLY A 96 14.64 15.59 0.79
C GLY A 96 14.24 14.11 0.81
N VAL A 97 12.95 13.79 1.00
CA VAL A 97 12.44 12.41 0.98
C VAL A 97 12.56 11.84 -0.43
N HIS A 98 13.24 10.72 -0.56
CA HIS A 98 13.43 10.05 -1.84
C HIS A 98 12.23 9.16 -2.15
N ALA A 99 11.73 9.26 -3.39
CA ALA A 99 10.81 8.27 -3.93
C ALA A 99 11.59 7.09 -4.51
N ALA A 100 11.14 5.88 -4.23
CA ALA A 100 11.69 4.65 -4.77
C ALA A 100 10.60 3.85 -5.49
N LYS A 101 10.98 3.08 -6.52
CA LYS A 101 10.07 2.23 -7.29
C LYS A 101 9.56 1.06 -6.48
N ASP A 102 10.39 0.57 -5.59
CA ASP A 102 10.07 -0.53 -4.69
C ASP A 102 10.81 -0.41 -3.35
N LEU A 103 10.37 -1.22 -2.43
CA LEU A 103 10.87 -1.34 -1.08
C LEU A 103 10.90 -2.82 -0.72
N THR A 104 12.00 -3.31 -0.16
CA THR A 104 12.11 -4.67 0.37
C THR A 104 12.39 -4.65 1.86
N LEU A 105 11.59 -5.38 2.61
CA LEU A 105 11.84 -5.74 4.00
C LEU A 105 12.55 -7.10 3.98
N GLU A 106 13.87 -7.10 4.14
CA GLU A 106 14.68 -8.31 4.13
C GLU A 106 14.59 -9.05 5.46
N GLU A 107 14.55 -10.39 5.42
CA GLU A 107 14.49 -11.24 6.62
C GLU A 107 13.29 -10.88 7.53
N ILE A 108 12.13 -10.61 6.92
CA ILE A 108 10.89 -10.38 7.67
C ILE A 108 10.46 -11.65 8.42
N TYR A 109 10.74 -12.82 7.85
CA TYR A 109 10.81 -14.11 8.52
C TYR A 109 12.14 -14.79 8.13
N PRO A 110 12.62 -15.79 8.87
CA PRO A 110 13.86 -16.50 8.52
C PRO A 110 13.88 -16.98 7.07
N GLY A 111 14.79 -16.43 6.27
CA GLY A 111 14.92 -16.74 4.84
C GLY A 111 13.84 -16.14 3.94
N ILE A 112 12.96 -15.26 4.44
CA ILE A 112 11.88 -14.67 3.67
C ILE A 112 11.93 -13.15 3.75
N GLY A 113 11.89 -12.50 2.59
CA GLY A 113 11.72 -11.05 2.43
C GLY A 113 10.33 -10.70 1.89
N LEU A 114 9.90 -9.46 2.11
CA LEU A 114 8.69 -8.89 1.56
C LEU A 114 9.05 -7.67 0.71
N ARG A 115 8.81 -7.75 -0.60
CA ARG A 115 8.99 -6.65 -1.55
C ARG A 115 7.64 -6.01 -1.84
N LEU A 116 7.57 -4.68 -1.74
CA LEU A 116 6.39 -3.88 -2.07
C LEU A 116 6.74 -2.93 -3.21
N TYR A 117 5.84 -2.79 -4.18
CA TYR A 117 6.02 -1.93 -5.34
C TYR A 117 4.68 -1.44 -5.91
N SER A 118 4.73 -0.36 -6.69
CA SER A 118 3.55 0.14 -7.39
C SER A 118 3.51 -0.39 -8.82
N THR A 119 2.33 -0.80 -9.27
CA THR A 119 2.08 -1.15 -10.66
C THR A 119 1.94 0.10 -11.53
N LYS A 120 1.96 -0.08 -12.86
CA LYS A 120 1.81 1.04 -13.82
C LYS A 120 0.45 1.76 -13.71
N ASP A 121 -0.58 1.06 -13.30
CA ASP A 121 -1.94 1.58 -13.07
C ASP A 121 -2.15 2.14 -11.67
N GLY A 122 -1.12 2.14 -10.82
CA GLY A 122 -1.11 2.77 -9.50
C GLY A 122 -1.71 1.92 -8.40
N ALA A 123 -1.75 0.60 -8.56
CA ALA A 123 -2.02 -0.32 -7.47
C ALA A 123 -0.76 -0.63 -6.67
N LEU A 124 -0.91 -1.00 -5.41
CA LEU A 124 0.17 -1.55 -4.60
C LEU A 124 0.16 -3.07 -4.73
N GLU A 125 1.31 -3.63 -5.07
CA GLU A 125 1.55 -5.07 -5.06
C GLU A 125 2.67 -5.42 -4.07
N PHE A 126 2.69 -6.67 -3.62
CA PHE A 126 3.77 -7.19 -2.81
C PHE A 126 4.08 -8.64 -3.15
N ASP A 127 5.37 -8.97 -3.12
CA ASP A 127 5.90 -10.30 -3.38
C ASP A 127 6.64 -10.83 -2.15
N TRP A 128 6.43 -12.10 -1.83
CA TRP A 128 7.27 -12.83 -0.90
C TRP A 128 8.50 -13.37 -1.62
N ILE A 129 9.68 -12.98 -1.17
CA ILE A 129 10.96 -13.42 -1.73
C ILE A 129 11.54 -14.47 -0.79
N MET A 130 11.57 -15.72 -1.24
CA MET A 130 12.01 -16.84 -0.42
C MET A 130 13.37 -17.36 -0.86
N LYS A 131 14.26 -17.55 0.10
CA LYS A 131 15.53 -18.25 -0.11
C LYS A 131 15.29 -19.76 -0.22
N PRO A 132 16.17 -20.51 -0.91
CA PRO A 132 16.09 -21.97 -0.93
C PRO A 132 16.02 -22.55 0.49
N GLY A 133 15.05 -23.44 0.73
CA GLY A 133 14.82 -24.05 2.03
C GLY A 133 14.09 -23.19 3.07
N ALA A 134 13.65 -21.99 2.71
CA ALA A 134 12.79 -21.22 3.59
C ALA A 134 11.41 -21.87 3.74
N ASP A 135 10.88 -21.85 4.95
CA ASP A 135 9.57 -22.39 5.28
C ASP A 135 8.51 -21.32 5.11
N TYR A 136 7.67 -21.42 4.08
CA TYR A 136 6.60 -20.47 3.79
C TYR A 136 5.45 -20.52 4.81
N GLU A 137 5.29 -21.60 5.58
CA GLU A 137 4.25 -21.73 6.60
C GLU A 137 4.45 -20.76 7.78
N GLN A 138 5.64 -20.13 7.86
CA GLN A 138 5.89 -19.05 8.80
C GLN A 138 5.10 -17.78 8.48
N ILE A 139 4.68 -17.59 7.21
CA ILE A 139 3.95 -16.41 6.79
C ILE A 139 2.54 -16.47 7.38
N LYS A 140 2.33 -15.68 8.42
CA LYS A 140 1.01 -15.56 9.07
C LYS A 140 0.53 -14.12 9.00
N LEU A 141 -0.61 -13.93 8.34
CA LEU A 141 -1.20 -12.63 8.10
C LEU A 141 -2.44 -12.44 8.98
N LYS A 142 -2.47 -11.37 9.73
CA LYS A 142 -3.58 -11.00 10.59
C LYS A 142 -4.17 -9.68 10.13
N PHE A 143 -5.45 -9.68 9.82
CA PHE A 143 -6.21 -8.50 9.46
C PHE A 143 -6.92 -7.94 10.69
N ASN A 144 -6.87 -6.62 10.87
CA ASN A 144 -7.56 -5.93 11.95
C ASN A 144 -8.18 -4.63 11.43
N GLY A 145 -9.42 -4.36 11.87
CA GLY A 145 -10.14 -3.14 11.53
C GLY A 145 -11.05 -3.23 10.31
N GLN A 146 -11.07 -4.36 9.59
CA GLN A 146 -12.04 -4.62 8.52
C GLN A 146 -13.42 -4.96 9.09
N ASP A 147 -14.46 -4.72 8.30
CA ASP A 147 -15.83 -5.13 8.66
C ASP A 147 -16.08 -6.61 8.35
N ASN A 148 -15.43 -7.13 7.29
CA ASN A 148 -15.57 -8.51 6.83
C ASN A 148 -14.27 -9.01 6.20
N LEU A 149 -14.07 -10.35 6.25
CA LEU A 149 -12.94 -11.03 5.59
C LEU A 149 -13.47 -12.30 4.95
N LYS A 150 -13.25 -12.47 3.65
CA LYS A 150 -13.79 -13.59 2.88
C LYS A 150 -12.73 -14.14 1.93
N VAL A 151 -12.59 -15.47 1.93
CA VAL A 151 -11.84 -16.17 0.88
C VAL A 151 -12.77 -16.39 -0.31
N ASP A 152 -12.38 -15.95 -1.47
CA ASP A 152 -13.14 -16.09 -2.70
C ASP A 152 -13.01 -17.50 -3.28
N LYS A 153 -13.87 -17.85 -4.25
CA LYS A 153 -13.91 -19.20 -4.84
C LYS A 153 -12.63 -19.58 -5.61
N ASP A 154 -11.92 -18.57 -6.09
CA ASP A 154 -10.62 -18.68 -6.76
C ASP A 154 -9.43 -18.67 -5.80
N GLY A 155 -9.70 -18.58 -4.48
CA GLY A 155 -8.71 -18.56 -3.41
C GLY A 155 -8.19 -17.17 -3.07
N GLY A 156 -8.58 -16.13 -3.82
CA GLY A 156 -8.31 -14.73 -3.47
C GLY A 156 -8.95 -14.34 -2.14
N LEU A 157 -8.52 -13.22 -1.59
CA LEU A 157 -9.04 -12.70 -0.32
C LEU A 157 -9.71 -11.34 -0.54
N THR A 158 -10.96 -11.22 -0.13
CA THR A 158 -11.71 -9.96 -0.11
C THR A 158 -11.78 -9.44 1.33
N VAL A 159 -11.27 -8.23 1.52
CA VAL A 159 -11.35 -7.45 2.76
C VAL A 159 -12.47 -6.45 2.62
N GLY A 160 -13.60 -6.69 3.27
CA GLY A 160 -14.76 -5.81 3.25
C GLY A 160 -14.57 -4.60 4.16
N LEU A 161 -14.82 -3.42 3.63
CA LEU A 161 -14.80 -2.15 4.34
C LEU A 161 -16.19 -1.52 4.31
N ARG A 162 -16.40 -0.47 5.09
CA ARG A 162 -17.69 0.21 5.24
C ARG A 162 -18.32 0.68 3.93
N PHE A 163 -17.52 1.04 2.93
CA PHE A 163 -17.98 1.63 1.67
C PHE A 163 -17.31 1.04 0.41
N SER A 164 -16.40 0.10 0.58
CA SER A 164 -15.67 -0.54 -0.53
C SER A 164 -15.07 -1.86 -0.09
N ASP A 165 -14.57 -2.63 -1.05
CA ASP A 165 -13.79 -3.84 -0.79
C ASP A 165 -12.36 -3.66 -1.29
N VAL A 166 -11.40 -4.26 -0.60
CA VAL A 166 -10.02 -4.42 -1.06
C VAL A 166 -9.79 -5.89 -1.38
N LYS A 167 -9.34 -6.18 -2.60
CA LYS A 167 -9.08 -7.54 -3.05
C LYS A 167 -7.60 -7.84 -3.10
N PHE A 168 -7.22 -8.96 -2.53
CA PHE A 168 -5.90 -9.56 -2.64
C PHE A 168 -6.02 -10.80 -3.54
N ASN A 169 -5.46 -10.71 -4.73
CA ASN A 169 -5.45 -11.84 -5.66
C ASN A 169 -4.39 -12.87 -5.24
N ILE A 170 -4.57 -14.12 -5.67
CA ILE A 170 -3.53 -15.14 -5.50
C ILE A 170 -2.32 -14.73 -6.35
N PRO A 171 -1.12 -14.63 -5.74
CA PRO A 171 0.08 -14.30 -6.49
C PRO A 171 0.51 -15.46 -7.40
N GLU A 172 1.07 -15.12 -8.54
CA GLU A 172 1.82 -16.08 -9.35
C GLU A 172 3.12 -16.44 -8.64
N SER A 173 3.33 -17.75 -8.41
CA SER A 173 4.55 -18.24 -7.79
C SER A 173 5.51 -18.78 -8.83
N TYR A 174 6.79 -18.40 -8.73
CA TYR A 174 7.83 -18.87 -9.65
C TYR A 174 9.19 -19.00 -8.96
N GLN A 175 10.01 -19.89 -9.46
CA GLN A 175 11.44 -19.93 -9.14
C GLN A 175 12.22 -19.16 -10.19
N VAL A 176 13.26 -18.47 -9.76
CA VAL A 176 14.26 -17.86 -10.65
C VAL A 176 15.41 -18.85 -10.80
N THR A 177 15.63 -19.36 -12.02
CA THR A 177 16.73 -20.23 -12.38
C THR A 177 17.68 -19.53 -13.37
N GLU A 178 18.78 -20.16 -13.74
CA GLU A 178 19.69 -19.64 -14.77
C GLU A 178 18.99 -19.45 -16.13
N ASP A 179 17.98 -20.31 -16.42
CA ASP A 179 17.20 -20.28 -17.66
C ASP A 179 15.99 -19.32 -17.60
N GLY A 180 15.76 -18.64 -16.46
CA GLY A 180 14.67 -17.69 -16.29
C GLY A 180 13.67 -18.08 -15.21
N LYS A 181 12.43 -17.57 -15.34
CA LYS A 181 11.34 -17.81 -14.38
C LYS A 181 10.62 -19.12 -14.70
N VAL A 182 10.59 -20.03 -13.74
CA VAL A 182 9.86 -21.31 -13.82
C VAL A 182 8.66 -21.25 -12.87
N PRO A 183 7.40 -21.37 -13.38
CA PRO A 183 6.20 -21.36 -12.53
C PRO A 183 6.24 -22.47 -11.49
N VAL A 184 5.81 -22.18 -10.27
CA VAL A 184 5.69 -23.14 -9.17
C VAL A 184 4.24 -23.15 -8.71
N LYS A 185 3.66 -24.35 -8.62
CA LYS A 185 2.32 -24.51 -8.07
C LYS A 185 2.44 -24.60 -6.55
N MET A 186 1.86 -23.64 -5.85
CA MET A 186 1.66 -23.72 -4.39
C MET A 186 0.44 -24.62 -4.13
N THR A 187 0.61 -25.61 -3.29
CA THR A 187 -0.45 -26.56 -2.88
C THR A 187 -0.77 -26.38 -1.42
#